data_13a32dd3efc2158cdb06b9e46beb7c4e
#
_entry.id   13a32dd3efc2158cdb06b9e46beb7c4e
#
_cell.length_a   1.000
_cell.length_b   1.000
_cell.length_c   1.000
_cell.angle_alpha   90.00
_cell.angle_beta   90.00
_cell.angle_gamma   90.00
#
_symmetry.space_group_name_H-M   'P 1'
#
loop_
_entity.id
_entity.type
_entity.pdbx_description
1 polymer ?
#
loop_
_entity_poly.entity_id
_entity_poly.type
_entity_poly.pdbx_seq_one_letter_code
_entity_poly.pdbx_strand_id
1 'polypeptide(L)'
;TLCALCGVPMPFDGESPALEPVLAPARAALGAEPVRRCLVFAPDALGDQFAAARPDLAAAVAAVAPLAVPLHSIDPPWTPVCFASMFTGASPARHGIRKYEKPVLAIDTVFDAFTRAGRRVAIVAVADSSLDRIFRGRALDYYSEKYDPWVTEKALSLVAADRHDLVIAYHQEYDDVMHALGPVHPRALRGARNHVEAFVDLAAAVESAWARH
;
A
#
# COMPACT_ATOMS: atom_id res chain seq x y z
N THR A 1 1.16 -11.63 4.45
CA THR A 1 2.09 -11.63 3.30
C THR A 1 3.31 -10.76 3.59
N LEU A 2 3.18 -9.44 3.87
CA LEU A 2 4.31 -8.53 4.15
C LEU A 2 5.21 -9.07 5.27
N CYS A 3 4.62 -9.49 6.39
CA CYS A 3 5.37 -10.06 7.52
C CYS A 3 6.20 -11.28 7.09
N ALA A 4 5.60 -12.18 6.30
CA ALA A 4 6.29 -13.39 5.81
C ALA A 4 7.43 -13.07 4.84
N LEU A 5 7.27 -12.07 3.96
CA LEU A 5 8.33 -11.60 3.08
C LEU A 5 9.51 -11.01 3.86
N CYS A 6 9.22 -10.23 4.90
CA CYS A 6 10.24 -9.50 5.66
C CYS A 6 10.74 -10.27 6.90
N GLY A 7 10.33 -11.50 7.12
CA GLY A 7 10.73 -12.31 8.28
C GLY A 7 10.28 -11.73 9.63
N VAL A 8 9.14 -11.04 9.63
CA VAL A 8 8.57 -10.41 10.83
C VAL A 8 7.38 -11.24 11.31
N PRO A 9 7.19 -11.46 12.62
CA PRO A 9 6.01 -12.13 13.16
C PRO A 9 4.71 -11.42 12.71
N MET A 10 3.64 -12.20 12.51
CA MET A 10 2.34 -11.64 12.16
C MET A 10 1.77 -10.76 13.29
N PRO A 11 0.85 -9.82 12.98
CA PRO A 11 0.04 -9.15 13.99
C PRO A 11 -0.70 -10.15 14.87
N PHE A 12 -0.86 -9.84 16.17
CA PHE A 12 -1.47 -10.75 17.15
C PHE A 12 -2.93 -11.10 16.83
N ASP A 13 -3.64 -10.18 16.19
CA ASP A 13 -5.05 -10.33 15.83
C ASP A 13 -5.26 -10.82 14.39
N GLY A 14 -4.19 -11.13 13.66
CA GLY A 14 -4.27 -11.56 12.27
C GLY A 14 -4.90 -12.94 12.14
N GLU A 15 -5.96 -13.04 11.35
CA GLU A 15 -6.72 -14.27 11.08
C GLU A 15 -6.40 -14.87 9.70
N SER A 16 -5.89 -14.04 8.78
CA SER A 16 -5.68 -14.42 7.39
C SER A 16 -4.28 -14.99 7.15
N PRO A 17 -4.16 -16.11 6.44
CA PRO A 17 -2.87 -16.66 6.06
C PRO A 17 -2.14 -15.74 5.07
N ALA A 18 -0.85 -15.94 4.93
CA ALA A 18 -0.08 -15.28 3.89
C ALA A 18 -0.49 -15.78 2.49
N LEU A 19 -0.41 -14.91 1.49
CA LEU A 19 -0.79 -15.20 0.12
C LEU A 19 0.36 -15.97 -0.58
N GLU A 20 0.25 -17.29 -0.67
CA GLU A 20 1.25 -18.12 -1.38
C GLU A 20 1.43 -17.74 -2.86
N PRO A 21 0.39 -17.31 -3.62
CA PRO A 21 0.58 -16.79 -4.97
C PRO A 21 1.52 -15.58 -5.07
N VAL A 22 1.74 -14.86 -3.97
CA VAL A 22 2.74 -13.79 -3.87
C VAL A 22 4.06 -14.30 -3.32
N LEU A 23 4.02 -15.13 -2.27
CA LEU A 23 5.21 -15.59 -1.57
C LEU A 23 6.07 -16.53 -2.42
N ALA A 24 5.47 -17.47 -3.12
CA ALA A 24 6.22 -18.45 -3.92
C ALA A 24 7.01 -17.80 -5.06
N PRO A 25 6.43 -16.94 -5.92
CA PRO A 25 7.19 -16.21 -6.93
C PRO A 25 8.24 -15.26 -6.33
N ALA A 26 7.91 -14.58 -5.23
CA ALA A 26 8.85 -13.68 -4.57
C ALA A 26 10.10 -14.43 -4.06
N ARG A 27 9.91 -15.59 -3.41
CA ARG A 27 11.01 -16.45 -2.96
C ARG A 27 11.84 -16.98 -4.13
N ALA A 28 11.19 -17.32 -5.24
CA ALA A 28 11.88 -17.78 -6.45
C ALA A 28 12.76 -16.70 -7.07
N ALA A 29 12.31 -15.44 -7.05
CA ALA A 29 13.01 -14.30 -7.63
C ALA A 29 14.07 -13.69 -6.68
N LEU A 30 13.78 -13.58 -5.39
CA LEU A 30 14.60 -12.86 -4.41
C LEU A 30 15.43 -13.80 -3.50
N GLY A 31 15.18 -15.11 -3.56
CA GLY A 31 15.78 -16.10 -2.68
C GLY A 31 14.94 -16.38 -1.42
N ALA A 32 15.43 -17.32 -0.60
CA ALA A 32 14.71 -17.78 0.58
C ALA A 32 14.87 -16.84 1.80
N GLU A 33 15.86 -15.95 1.77
CA GLU A 33 16.11 -15.03 2.86
C GLU A 33 15.05 -13.93 2.92
N PRO A 34 14.65 -13.50 4.13
CA PRO A 34 13.72 -12.40 4.29
C PRO A 34 14.21 -11.10 3.63
N VAL A 35 13.34 -10.43 2.91
CA VAL A 35 13.68 -9.11 2.35
C VAL A 35 13.82 -8.09 3.48
N ARG A 36 14.81 -7.24 3.37
CA ARG A 36 15.09 -6.23 4.40
C ARG A 36 14.14 -5.04 4.29
N ARG A 37 13.82 -4.63 3.07
CA ARG A 37 13.05 -3.41 2.79
C ARG A 37 11.85 -3.71 1.91
N CYS A 38 10.76 -2.97 2.13
CA CYS A 38 9.56 -3.07 1.32
C CYS A 38 8.93 -1.69 1.14
N LEU A 39 8.56 -1.38 -0.09
CA LEU A 39 7.69 -0.25 -0.42
C LEU A 39 6.32 -0.81 -0.81
N VAL A 40 5.27 -0.31 -0.17
CA VAL A 40 3.88 -0.55 -0.56
C VAL A 40 3.32 0.73 -1.13
N PHE A 41 2.98 0.71 -2.40
CA PHE A 41 2.25 1.79 -3.04
C PHE A 41 0.78 1.40 -3.18
N ALA A 42 -0.11 2.23 -2.66
CA ALA A 42 -1.55 1.98 -2.60
C ALA A 42 -2.32 3.08 -3.33
N PRO A 43 -2.45 3.01 -4.67
CA PRO A 43 -3.33 3.90 -5.43
C PRO A 43 -4.79 3.48 -5.21
N ASP A 44 -5.66 4.42 -4.80
CA ASP A 44 -7.07 4.12 -4.52
C ASP A 44 -7.87 3.91 -5.81
N ALA A 45 -8.87 3.04 -5.73
CA ALA A 45 -9.88 2.74 -6.75
C ALA A 45 -9.37 2.18 -8.10
N LEU A 46 -8.09 1.84 -8.25
CA LEU A 46 -7.56 1.18 -9.45
C LEU A 46 -7.80 -0.34 -9.38
N GLY A 47 -9.00 -0.76 -9.75
CA GLY A 47 -9.40 -2.16 -9.71
C GLY A 47 -9.19 -2.92 -11.02
N ASP A 48 -9.53 -4.21 -11.01
CA ASP A 48 -9.37 -5.12 -12.14
C ASP A 48 -10.16 -4.68 -13.40
N GLN A 49 -11.38 -4.17 -13.19
CA GLN A 49 -12.17 -3.63 -14.30
C GLN A 49 -11.53 -2.39 -14.95
N PHE A 50 -10.87 -1.54 -14.14
CA PHE A 50 -10.12 -0.42 -14.68
C PHE A 50 -8.92 -0.90 -15.50
N ALA A 51 -8.15 -1.86 -14.99
CA ALA A 51 -7.02 -2.45 -15.70
C ALA A 51 -7.43 -3.07 -17.03
N ALA A 52 -8.57 -3.78 -17.07
CA ALA A 52 -9.14 -4.33 -18.30
C ALA A 52 -9.57 -3.25 -19.31
N ALA A 53 -10.13 -2.13 -18.82
CA ALA A 53 -10.54 -1.00 -19.66
C ALA A 53 -9.38 -0.12 -20.14
N ARG A 54 -8.22 -0.19 -19.47
CA ARG A 54 -7.02 0.62 -19.76
C ARG A 54 -5.77 -0.25 -19.86
N PRO A 55 -5.69 -1.10 -20.91
CA PRO A 55 -4.56 -2.00 -21.10
C PRO A 55 -3.23 -1.25 -21.30
N ASP A 56 -3.27 0.01 -21.74
CA ASP A 56 -2.10 0.88 -21.85
C ASP A 56 -1.46 1.15 -20.47
N LEU A 57 -2.28 1.47 -19.47
CA LEU A 57 -1.80 1.71 -18.10
C LEU A 57 -1.43 0.41 -17.39
N ALA A 58 -2.22 -0.64 -17.60
CA ALA A 58 -1.92 -1.97 -17.05
C ALA A 58 -0.57 -2.50 -17.58
N ALA A 59 -0.27 -2.30 -18.87
CA ALA A 59 1.02 -2.68 -19.45
C ALA A 59 2.20 -1.90 -18.85
N ALA A 60 2.04 -0.61 -18.55
CA ALA A 60 3.07 0.19 -17.89
C ALA A 60 3.38 -0.33 -16.47
N VAL A 61 2.37 -0.73 -15.72
CA VAL A 61 2.55 -1.37 -14.40
C VAL A 61 3.24 -2.72 -14.54
N ALA A 62 2.79 -3.58 -15.48
CA ALA A 62 3.36 -4.90 -15.70
C ALA A 62 4.83 -4.87 -16.16
N ALA A 63 5.26 -3.79 -16.83
CA ALA A 63 6.65 -3.61 -17.27
C ALA A 63 7.63 -3.50 -16.10
N VAL A 64 7.19 -2.97 -14.94
CA VAL A 64 8.02 -2.78 -13.73
C VAL A 64 7.67 -3.74 -12.61
N ALA A 65 6.46 -4.30 -12.62
CA ALA A 65 5.97 -5.25 -11.63
C ALA A 65 5.15 -6.37 -12.33
N PRO A 66 5.82 -7.39 -12.87
CA PRO A 66 5.18 -8.41 -13.72
C PRO A 66 4.28 -9.38 -12.95
N LEU A 67 4.40 -9.48 -11.63
CA LEU A 67 3.53 -10.33 -10.83
C LEU A 67 2.21 -9.63 -10.53
N ALA A 68 1.13 -10.14 -11.10
CA ALA A 68 -0.24 -9.70 -10.81
C ALA A 68 -1.03 -10.84 -10.18
N VAL A 69 -1.64 -10.58 -9.02
CA VAL A 69 -2.49 -11.55 -8.31
C VAL A 69 -3.87 -10.92 -8.11
N PRO A 70 -4.93 -11.46 -8.73
CA PRO A 70 -6.28 -10.95 -8.52
C PRO A 70 -6.73 -11.20 -7.10
N LEU A 71 -7.30 -10.19 -6.46
CA LEU A 71 -7.81 -10.24 -5.10
C LEU A 71 -9.24 -9.70 -5.08
N HIS A 72 -10.08 -10.32 -4.27
CA HIS A 72 -11.36 -9.74 -3.89
C HIS A 72 -11.16 -8.79 -2.71
N SER A 73 -11.75 -7.60 -2.79
CA SER A 73 -11.79 -6.70 -1.63
C SER A 73 -12.68 -7.30 -0.54
N ILE A 74 -12.52 -6.79 0.68
CA ILE A 74 -13.42 -7.11 1.79
C ILE A 74 -14.79 -6.45 1.56
N ASP A 75 -15.84 -7.04 2.11
CA ASP A 75 -17.18 -6.47 2.09
C ASP A 75 -17.50 -5.82 3.47
N PRO A 76 -17.95 -4.56 3.50
CA PRO A 76 -18.08 -3.61 2.40
C PRO A 76 -16.73 -3.07 1.90
N PRO A 77 -16.58 -2.77 0.60
CA PRO A 77 -15.32 -2.37 -0.03
C PRO A 77 -14.98 -0.88 0.17
N TRP A 78 -15.19 -0.36 1.36
CA TRP A 78 -14.82 1.00 1.70
C TRP A 78 -13.35 1.12 2.09
N THR A 79 -12.67 2.15 1.64
CA THR A 79 -11.23 2.37 1.87
C THR A 79 -10.77 2.13 3.31
N PRO A 80 -11.42 2.68 4.38
CA PRO A 80 -10.96 2.43 5.75
C PRO A 80 -11.15 0.98 6.18
N VAL A 81 -12.20 0.28 5.71
CA VAL A 81 -12.43 -1.14 6.01
C VAL A 81 -11.38 -2.01 5.33
N CYS A 82 -11.11 -1.72 4.04
CA CYS A 82 -10.09 -2.44 3.27
C CYS A 82 -8.70 -2.28 3.89
N PHE A 83 -8.27 -1.07 4.20
CA PHE A 83 -6.96 -0.84 4.81
C PHE A 83 -6.84 -1.46 6.20
N ALA A 84 -7.90 -1.39 7.01
CA ALA A 84 -7.90 -2.06 8.29
C ALA A 84 -7.68 -3.57 8.13
N SER A 85 -8.42 -4.23 7.23
CA SER A 85 -8.23 -5.67 6.96
C SER A 85 -6.86 -5.98 6.37
N MET A 86 -6.37 -5.19 5.41
CA MET A 86 -5.08 -5.40 4.75
C MET A 86 -3.90 -5.32 5.73
N PHE A 87 -3.91 -4.35 6.64
CA PHE A 87 -2.78 -4.10 7.53
C PHE A 87 -2.92 -4.69 8.94
N THR A 88 -4.03 -5.38 9.22
CA THR A 88 -4.17 -6.20 10.43
C THR A 88 -4.18 -7.70 10.12
N GLY A 89 -4.62 -8.08 8.93
CA GLY A 89 -4.96 -9.46 8.58
C GLY A 89 -6.23 -9.95 9.26
N ALA A 90 -7.03 -9.05 9.86
CA ALA A 90 -8.24 -9.35 10.60
C ALA A 90 -9.51 -9.00 9.81
N SER A 91 -10.61 -9.65 10.13
CA SER A 91 -11.92 -9.36 9.56
C SER A 91 -12.51 -8.04 10.10
N PRO A 92 -13.49 -7.41 9.39
CA PRO A 92 -14.19 -6.22 9.88
C PRO A 92 -14.85 -6.41 11.25
N ALA A 93 -15.26 -7.65 11.55
CA ALA A 93 -15.81 -8.00 12.86
C ALA A 93 -14.76 -7.88 13.97
N ARG A 94 -13.51 -8.23 13.67
CA ARG A 94 -12.38 -8.25 14.61
C ARG A 94 -11.75 -6.87 14.76
N HIS A 95 -11.44 -6.18 13.66
CA HIS A 95 -10.78 -4.86 13.73
C HIS A 95 -11.75 -3.70 14.03
N GLY A 96 -13.07 -3.91 13.95
CA GLY A 96 -14.11 -2.98 14.41
C GLY A 96 -14.55 -1.93 13.40
N ILE A 97 -13.84 -1.68 12.31
CA ILE A 97 -14.26 -0.74 11.24
C ILE A 97 -15.15 -1.48 10.25
N ARG A 98 -16.46 -1.13 10.23
CA ARG A 98 -17.47 -1.83 9.42
C ARG A 98 -18.22 -0.92 8.44
N LYS A 99 -17.89 0.37 8.40
CA LYS A 99 -18.48 1.39 7.54
C LYS A 99 -17.46 2.45 7.21
N TYR A 100 -17.82 3.44 6.39
CA TYR A 100 -16.93 4.55 6.06
C TYR A 100 -16.75 5.47 7.27
N GLU A 101 -15.84 5.10 8.15
CA GLU A 101 -15.42 5.86 9.32
C GLU A 101 -13.92 5.67 9.54
N LYS A 102 -13.28 6.61 10.20
CA LYS A 102 -11.82 6.64 10.35
C LYS A 102 -11.38 6.68 11.81
N PRO A 103 -11.86 5.75 12.68
CA PRO A 103 -11.36 5.67 14.06
C PRO A 103 -9.92 5.15 14.04
N VAL A 104 -9.14 5.49 15.06
CA VAL A 104 -7.83 4.87 15.25
C VAL A 104 -8.04 3.40 15.63
N LEU A 105 -7.36 2.51 14.91
CA LEU A 105 -7.42 1.07 15.16
C LEU A 105 -6.80 0.73 16.52
N ALA A 106 -7.54 -0.01 17.32
CA ALA A 106 -7.11 -0.42 18.66
C ALA A 106 -6.34 -1.74 18.65
N ILE A 107 -6.50 -2.56 17.61
CA ILE A 107 -5.84 -3.87 17.51
C ILE A 107 -4.45 -3.77 16.88
N ASP A 108 -3.70 -4.84 17.00
CA ASP A 108 -2.34 -4.96 16.47
C ASP A 108 -2.33 -4.92 14.93
N THR A 109 -1.31 -4.30 14.36
CA THR A 109 -1.15 -4.13 12.91
C THR A 109 0.20 -4.63 12.42
N VAL A 110 0.35 -4.77 11.11
CA VAL A 110 1.65 -5.06 10.50
C VAL A 110 2.71 -4.03 10.92
N PHE A 111 2.32 -2.78 11.14
CA PHE A 111 3.21 -1.69 11.55
C PHE A 111 3.75 -1.92 12.97
N ASP A 112 2.86 -2.34 13.89
CA ASP A 112 3.26 -2.70 15.25
C ASP A 112 4.18 -3.93 15.25
N ALA A 113 3.88 -4.92 14.41
CA ALA A 113 4.71 -6.11 14.24
C ALA A 113 6.13 -5.77 13.75
N PHE A 114 6.24 -4.89 12.74
CA PHE A 114 7.54 -4.41 12.25
C PHE A 114 8.30 -3.65 13.34
N THR A 115 7.63 -2.74 14.05
CA THR A 115 8.24 -1.96 15.13
C THR A 115 8.75 -2.86 16.27
N ARG A 116 7.97 -3.87 16.67
CA ARG A 116 8.41 -4.88 17.67
C ARG A 116 9.62 -5.69 17.21
N ALA A 117 9.75 -5.89 15.91
CA ALA A 117 10.93 -6.55 15.32
C ALA A 117 12.14 -5.60 15.14
N GLY A 118 12.07 -4.38 15.68
CA GLY A 118 13.13 -3.37 15.56
C GLY A 118 13.23 -2.74 14.16
N ARG A 119 12.19 -2.87 13.33
CA ARG A 119 12.13 -2.31 11.98
C ARG A 119 11.50 -0.92 11.99
N ARG A 120 12.04 -0.03 11.18
CA ARG A 120 11.50 1.33 11.03
C ARG A 120 10.44 1.37 9.95
N VAL A 121 9.30 1.98 10.28
CA VAL A 121 8.14 2.10 9.39
C VAL A 121 7.80 3.56 9.15
N ALA A 122 7.47 3.90 7.90
CA ALA A 122 6.92 5.19 7.52
C ALA A 122 5.57 5.02 6.80
N ILE A 123 4.61 5.86 7.14
CA ILE A 123 3.38 6.06 6.38
C ILE A 123 3.43 7.46 5.75
N VAL A 124 3.27 7.51 4.43
CA VAL A 124 3.15 8.74 3.64
C VAL A 124 1.76 8.74 3.00
N ALA A 125 0.89 9.62 3.42
CA ALA A 125 -0.49 9.62 2.95
C ALA A 125 -1.02 11.05 2.80
N VAL A 126 -2.05 11.21 1.97
CA VAL A 126 -2.78 12.47 1.93
C VAL A 126 -3.40 12.74 3.29
N ALA A 127 -3.27 13.96 3.77
CA ALA A 127 -3.78 14.40 5.07
C ALA A 127 -5.28 14.10 5.21
N ASP A 128 -5.69 13.64 6.37
CA ASP A 128 -7.07 13.25 6.70
C ASP A 128 -7.64 12.07 5.88
N SER A 129 -6.84 11.43 5.04
CA SER A 129 -7.23 10.20 4.35
C SER A 129 -7.45 9.03 5.33
N SER A 130 -8.00 7.93 4.82
CA SER A 130 -8.20 6.72 5.65
C SER A 130 -6.88 6.19 6.19
N LEU A 131 -5.85 6.12 5.35
CA LEU A 131 -4.54 5.62 5.76
C LEU A 131 -3.86 6.55 6.77
N ASP A 132 -4.01 7.87 6.60
CA ASP A 132 -3.47 8.86 7.52
C ASP A 132 -4.10 8.79 8.91
N ARG A 133 -5.40 8.44 9.01
CA ARG A 133 -6.16 8.55 10.26
C ARG A 133 -6.19 7.26 11.08
N ILE A 134 -6.51 6.12 10.44
CA ILE A 134 -6.82 4.89 11.19
C ILE A 134 -5.61 4.24 11.85
N PHE A 135 -4.40 4.59 11.45
CA PHE A 135 -3.16 4.01 12.02
C PHE A 135 -2.41 4.95 12.97
N ARG A 136 -2.99 6.10 13.33
CA ARG A 136 -2.36 7.05 14.26
C ARG A 136 -2.06 6.46 15.65
N GLY A 137 -1.12 7.08 16.36
CA GLY A 137 -0.76 6.72 17.74
C GLY A 137 0.21 5.55 17.88
N ARG A 138 0.79 5.06 16.77
CA ARG A 138 1.81 4.00 16.78
C ARG A 138 3.22 4.57 16.72
N ALA A 139 4.21 3.79 17.13
CA ALA A 139 5.62 4.17 17.14
C ALA A 139 6.26 4.06 15.73
N LEU A 140 5.77 4.89 14.80
CA LEU A 140 6.27 4.97 13.42
C LEU A 140 6.32 6.41 12.92
N ASP A 141 6.98 6.65 11.79
CA ASP A 141 7.09 7.98 11.19
C ASP A 141 5.86 8.26 10.30
N TYR A 142 5.13 9.37 10.58
CA TYR A 142 3.95 9.80 9.81
C TYR A 142 4.27 11.04 9.00
N TYR A 143 3.94 10.98 7.70
CA TYR A 143 4.02 12.11 6.77
C TYR A 143 2.64 12.33 6.16
N SER A 144 1.94 13.36 6.66
CA SER A 144 0.62 13.77 6.15
C SER A 144 0.84 14.87 5.12
N GLU A 145 0.66 14.54 3.87
CA GLU A 145 0.97 15.40 2.74
C GLU A 145 -0.31 16.05 2.19
N LYS A 146 -0.16 17.14 1.44
CA LYS A 146 -1.30 17.90 0.91
C LYS A 146 -2.12 17.10 -0.10
N TYR A 147 -1.44 16.37 -0.99
CA TYR A 147 -2.06 15.56 -2.04
C TYR A 147 -1.01 14.65 -2.69
N ASP A 148 -1.41 13.82 -3.67
CA ASP A 148 -0.61 12.76 -4.29
C ASP A 148 0.80 13.18 -4.77
N PRO A 149 1.01 14.34 -5.44
CA PRO A 149 2.36 14.71 -5.85
C PRO A 149 3.34 14.86 -4.67
N TRP A 150 2.87 15.40 -3.54
CA TRP A 150 3.69 15.52 -2.32
C TRP A 150 3.91 14.17 -1.65
N VAL A 151 2.94 13.26 -1.73
CA VAL A 151 3.11 11.86 -1.27
C VAL A 151 4.22 11.19 -2.09
N THR A 152 4.20 11.31 -3.42
CA THR A 152 5.25 10.75 -4.30
C THR A 152 6.62 11.33 -3.96
N GLU A 153 6.74 12.66 -3.88
CA GLU A 153 8.00 13.34 -3.56
C GLU A 153 8.57 12.87 -2.22
N LYS A 154 7.71 12.80 -1.19
CA LYS A 154 8.10 12.32 0.13
C LYS A 154 8.54 10.86 0.08
N ALA A 155 7.77 9.97 -0.55
CA ALA A 155 8.10 8.55 -0.66
C ALA A 155 9.44 8.34 -1.38
N LEU A 156 9.69 9.03 -2.50
CA LEU A 156 10.98 9.02 -3.19
C LEU A 156 12.13 9.46 -2.28
N SER A 157 11.94 10.52 -1.50
CA SER A 157 12.95 11.00 -0.56
C SER A 157 13.27 9.98 0.54
N LEU A 158 12.25 9.24 1.02
CA LEU A 158 12.45 8.19 2.04
C LEU A 158 13.16 6.97 1.47
N VAL A 159 12.83 6.57 0.24
CA VAL A 159 13.53 5.49 -0.47
C VAL A 159 15.00 5.85 -0.65
N ALA A 160 15.30 7.07 -1.12
CA ALA A 160 16.67 7.54 -1.33
C ALA A 160 17.46 7.67 -0.02
N ALA A 161 16.81 8.09 1.07
CA ALA A 161 17.45 8.21 2.38
C ALA A 161 17.77 6.87 3.04
N ASP A 162 17.11 5.78 2.61
CA ASP A 162 17.35 4.39 3.05
C ASP A 162 17.35 4.20 4.58
N ARG A 163 16.39 4.81 5.27
CA ARG A 163 16.30 4.78 6.73
C ARG A 163 15.10 3.98 7.26
N HIS A 164 14.21 3.51 6.38
CA HIS A 164 13.01 2.77 6.73
C HIS A 164 13.03 1.37 6.09
N ASP A 165 12.57 0.39 6.84
CA ASP A 165 12.44 -0.99 6.38
C ASP A 165 11.09 -1.23 5.68
N LEU A 166 10.05 -0.45 6.05
CA LEU A 166 8.74 -0.47 5.42
C LEU A 166 8.25 0.96 5.16
N VAL A 167 7.98 1.28 3.92
CA VAL A 167 7.38 2.56 3.52
C VAL A 167 6.03 2.28 2.87
N ILE A 168 4.99 2.94 3.33
CA ILE A 168 3.65 2.90 2.72
C ILE A 168 3.38 4.26 2.10
N ALA A 169 3.03 4.30 0.80
CA ALA A 169 2.64 5.51 0.09
C ALA A 169 1.22 5.35 -0.46
N TYR A 170 0.33 6.28 -0.14
CA TYR A 170 -1.07 6.22 -0.51
C TYR A 170 -1.49 7.42 -1.35
N HIS A 171 -2.09 7.13 -2.51
CA HIS A 171 -2.66 8.09 -3.44
C HIS A 171 -4.18 7.97 -3.53
N GLN A 172 -4.88 9.11 -3.66
CA GLN A 172 -6.34 9.14 -3.73
C GLN A 172 -6.93 9.95 -4.90
N GLU A 173 -6.13 10.62 -5.74
CA GLU A 173 -6.63 11.54 -6.77
C GLU A 173 -7.66 10.89 -7.71
N TYR A 174 -7.41 9.66 -8.16
CA TYR A 174 -8.35 8.98 -9.05
C TYR A 174 -9.68 8.75 -8.36
N ASP A 175 -9.68 8.24 -7.12
CA ASP A 175 -10.89 8.00 -6.33
C ASP A 175 -11.71 9.28 -6.11
N ASP A 176 -11.08 10.36 -5.65
CA ASP A 176 -11.73 11.65 -5.44
C ASP A 176 -12.39 12.17 -6.72
N VAL A 177 -11.68 12.11 -7.84
CA VAL A 177 -12.18 12.66 -9.09
C VAL A 177 -13.24 11.77 -9.72
N MET A 178 -13.10 10.44 -9.63
CA MET A 178 -14.10 9.53 -10.18
C MET A 178 -15.41 9.59 -9.39
N HIS A 179 -15.37 9.79 -8.08
CA HIS A 179 -16.56 10.01 -7.28
C HIS A 179 -17.30 11.31 -7.66
N ALA A 180 -16.54 12.37 -7.97
CA ALA A 180 -17.10 13.65 -8.32
C ALA A 180 -17.62 13.73 -9.77
N LEU A 181 -16.95 13.09 -10.73
CA LEU A 181 -17.14 13.30 -12.16
C LEU A 181 -17.41 12.01 -12.96
N GLY A 182 -17.28 10.86 -12.34
CA GLY A 182 -17.37 9.54 -12.98
C GLY A 182 -16.01 8.93 -13.37
N PRO A 183 -15.94 7.59 -13.41
CA PRO A 183 -14.67 6.86 -13.55
C PRO A 183 -14.00 7.03 -14.92
N VAL A 184 -14.74 7.38 -15.96
CA VAL A 184 -14.22 7.58 -17.33
C VAL A 184 -14.05 9.06 -17.70
N HIS A 185 -14.31 9.97 -16.78
CA HIS A 185 -14.11 11.40 -17.03
C HIS A 185 -12.62 11.70 -17.30
N PRO A 186 -12.27 12.59 -18.26
CA PRO A 186 -10.88 12.86 -18.62
C PRO A 186 -9.97 13.26 -17.44
N ARG A 187 -10.53 13.97 -16.45
CA ARG A 187 -9.79 14.32 -15.22
C ARG A 187 -9.53 13.09 -14.33
N ALA A 188 -10.50 12.19 -14.19
CA ALA A 188 -10.32 10.94 -13.46
C ALA A 188 -9.24 10.06 -14.12
N LEU A 189 -9.34 9.88 -15.46
CA LEU A 189 -8.34 9.15 -16.23
C LEU A 189 -6.94 9.76 -16.15
N ARG A 190 -6.84 11.07 -15.97
CA ARG A 190 -5.56 11.74 -15.71
C ARG A 190 -5.02 11.37 -14.33
N GLY A 191 -5.85 11.40 -13.28
CA GLY A 191 -5.46 10.97 -11.94
C GLY A 191 -4.94 9.52 -11.93
N ALA A 192 -5.65 8.62 -12.63
CA ALA A 192 -5.19 7.24 -12.78
C ALA A 192 -3.83 7.14 -13.48
N ARG A 193 -3.59 7.94 -14.53
CA ARG A 193 -2.29 8.01 -15.19
C ARG A 193 -1.20 8.52 -14.24
N ASN A 194 -1.49 9.58 -13.47
CA ASN A 194 -0.55 10.11 -12.47
C ASN A 194 -0.16 9.03 -11.44
N HIS A 195 -1.13 8.18 -11.03
CA HIS A 195 -0.85 7.06 -10.13
C HIS A 195 0.10 6.03 -10.76
N VAL A 196 -0.10 5.69 -12.04
CA VAL A 196 0.77 4.74 -12.75
C VAL A 196 2.17 5.32 -12.94
N GLU A 197 2.29 6.59 -13.32
CA GLU A 197 3.57 7.28 -13.45
C GLU A 197 4.32 7.32 -12.10
N ALA A 198 3.64 7.67 -11.02
CA ALA A 198 4.23 7.63 -9.67
C ALA A 198 4.69 6.22 -9.27
N PHE A 199 3.93 5.18 -9.64
CA PHE A 199 4.34 3.79 -9.39
C PHE A 199 5.63 3.44 -10.14
N VAL A 200 5.74 3.81 -11.42
CA VAL A 200 6.95 3.58 -12.23
C VAL A 200 8.16 4.30 -11.63
N ASP A 201 8.00 5.56 -11.24
CA ASP A 201 9.07 6.35 -10.61
C ASP A 201 9.52 5.75 -9.27
N LEU A 202 8.57 5.33 -8.44
CA LEU A 202 8.85 4.68 -7.16
C LEU A 202 9.56 3.32 -7.36
N ALA A 203 9.14 2.52 -8.35
CA ALA A 203 9.79 1.25 -8.67
C ALA A 203 11.23 1.46 -9.12
N ALA A 204 11.49 2.43 -10.00
CA ALA A 204 12.83 2.79 -10.44
C ALA A 204 13.71 3.30 -9.29
N ALA A 205 13.15 4.08 -8.38
CA ALA A 205 13.88 4.56 -7.20
C ALA A 205 14.25 3.39 -6.27
N VAL A 206 13.34 2.45 -6.03
CA VAL A 206 13.59 1.23 -5.23
C VAL A 206 14.71 0.41 -5.88
N GLU A 207 14.64 0.16 -7.18
CA GLU A 207 15.67 -0.59 -7.90
C GLU A 207 17.03 0.10 -7.80
N SER A 208 17.08 1.42 -7.97
CA SER A 208 18.33 2.19 -7.88
C SER A 208 18.92 2.24 -6.48
N ALA A 209 18.07 2.45 -5.46
CA ALA A 209 18.53 2.70 -4.09
C ALA A 209 18.76 1.41 -3.29
N TRP A 210 17.90 0.38 -3.49
CA TRP A 210 17.87 -0.81 -2.64
C TRP A 210 18.48 -2.06 -3.27
N ALA A 211 18.66 -2.12 -4.59
CA ALA A 211 19.29 -3.27 -5.24
C ALA A 211 20.79 -3.46 -4.91
N ARG A 212 21.38 -2.51 -4.20
CA ARG A 212 22.82 -2.54 -3.85
C ARG A 212 23.13 -3.19 -2.49
N HIS A 213 22.12 -3.75 -1.86
CA HIS A 213 22.20 -4.32 -0.52
C HIS A 213 21.46 -5.67 -0.48
#